data_70981adf9632bd63e32ffd89c3b67139
#
_entry.id   70981adf9632bd63e32ffd89c3b67139
#
_cell.length_a   1.000
_cell.length_b   1.000
_cell.length_c   1.000
_cell.angle_alpha   90.00
_cell.angle_beta   90.00
_cell.angle_gamma   90.00
#
_symmetry.space_group_name_H-M   'P 1'
#
loop_
_entity.id
_entity.type
_entity.pdbx_description
1 polymer ?
#
loop_
_entity_poly.entity_id
_entity_poly.type
_entity_poly.pdbx_seq_one_letter_code
_entity_poly.pdbx_strand_id
1 'polypeptide(L)'
;EDKFPARSGKDSAPAALARERLKTYPGSKKMVRMSTPVFEDGPTWQAWLKADTRMECFVTCPHCHAEWTYKFGRLKWPEGATEDQALAQAVYLCEECDAVISEADRAEMLRSCRWKAVDTNGSRRRIAFRLNVFYSPWVRLGEIAANSIESESAPELRQNFINSWLAEPYKEIDRQMDRGATFLHGEGS
;
A
#
# COMPACT_ATOMS: atom_id res chain seq x y z
N GLU A 1 10.50 0.28 8.46
CA GLU A 1 10.43 0.13 9.93
C GLU A 1 10.16 -1.31 10.34
N ASP A 2 9.24 -2.01 9.68
CA ASP A 2 8.86 -3.41 9.99
C ASP A 2 10.01 -4.43 9.81
N LYS A 3 11.06 -4.06 9.07
CA LYS A 3 12.27 -4.87 8.90
C LYS A 3 13.34 -4.63 9.98
N PHE A 4 13.14 -3.64 10.84
CA PHE A 4 14.02 -3.43 12.00
C PHE A 4 13.64 -4.36 13.14
N PRO A 5 14.62 -4.82 13.93
CA PRO A 5 14.34 -5.65 15.10
C PRO A 5 13.46 -4.89 16.09
N ALA A 6 12.57 -5.60 16.78
CA ALA A 6 11.69 -5.01 17.79
C ALA A 6 12.48 -4.31 18.93
N ARG A 7 13.72 -4.72 19.14
CA ARG A 7 14.66 -4.12 20.10
C ARG A 7 16.05 -4.00 19.47
N SER A 8 16.79 -2.98 19.85
CA SER A 8 18.21 -2.84 19.53
C SER A 8 19.03 -3.38 20.71
N GLY A 9 19.31 -4.68 20.68
CA GLY A 9 19.96 -5.35 21.82
C GLY A 9 19.08 -5.33 23.08
N LYS A 10 19.58 -4.77 24.20
CA LYS A 10 18.82 -4.58 25.45
C LYS A 10 17.98 -3.28 25.46
N ASP A 11 18.12 -2.43 24.44
CA ASP A 11 17.48 -1.12 24.38
C ASP A 11 16.07 -1.17 23.79
N SER A 12 15.43 -0.01 23.80
CA SER A 12 14.10 0.22 23.21
C SER A 12 14.13 0.08 21.67
N ALA A 13 12.94 0.00 21.06
CA ALA A 13 12.80 -0.03 19.61
C ALA A 13 13.53 1.17 18.93
N PRO A 14 14.15 0.97 17.75
CA PRO A 14 14.94 2.00 17.05
C PRO A 14 14.22 3.33 16.88
N ALA A 15 12.91 3.30 16.58
CA ALA A 15 12.10 4.51 16.45
C ALA A 15 11.94 5.28 17.78
N ALA A 16 11.92 4.59 18.92
CA ALA A 16 11.89 5.23 20.23
C ALA A 16 13.23 5.90 20.55
N LEU A 17 14.36 5.21 20.28
CA LEU A 17 15.69 5.77 20.47
C LEU A 17 15.92 7.01 19.58
N ALA A 18 15.47 6.98 18.32
CA ALA A 18 15.54 8.15 17.44
C ALA A 18 14.74 9.33 18.01
N ARG A 19 13.57 9.09 18.58
CA ARG A 19 12.75 10.13 19.22
C ARG A 19 13.44 10.75 20.43
N GLU A 20 14.13 9.93 21.22
CA GLU A 20 14.89 10.44 22.37
C GLU A 20 15.96 11.46 21.98
N ARG A 21 16.66 11.22 20.87
CA ARG A 21 17.68 12.14 20.33
C ARG A 21 17.11 13.50 19.89
N LEU A 22 15.80 13.57 19.63
CA LEU A 22 15.14 14.82 19.24
C LEU A 22 14.72 15.68 20.44
N LYS A 23 14.94 15.24 21.68
CA LYS A 23 14.57 16.00 22.88
C LYS A 23 15.26 17.36 22.99
N THR A 24 16.48 17.46 22.45
CA THR A 24 17.28 18.68 22.44
C THR A 24 16.64 19.82 21.61
N TYR A 25 15.68 19.50 20.72
CA TYR A 25 15.05 20.47 19.82
C TYR A 25 13.52 20.55 20.04
N PRO A 26 13.06 21.04 21.19
CA PRO A 26 11.64 20.94 21.56
C PRO A 26 10.68 21.69 20.65
N GLY A 27 11.12 22.79 20.03
CA GLY A 27 10.27 23.66 19.19
C GLY A 27 10.32 23.36 17.69
N SER A 28 11.38 22.70 17.19
CA SER A 28 11.62 22.52 15.76
C SER A 28 11.78 21.08 15.30
N LYS A 29 11.66 20.12 16.22
CA LYS A 29 11.81 18.69 15.88
C LYS A 29 10.74 18.19 14.94
N LYS A 30 11.17 17.47 13.92
CA LYS A 30 10.32 16.69 13.01
C LYS A 30 10.87 15.28 12.90
N MET A 31 9.99 14.29 12.89
CA MET A 31 10.35 12.90 12.64
C MET A 31 9.49 12.38 11.49
N VAL A 32 10.15 11.98 10.41
CA VAL A 32 9.51 11.35 9.28
C VAL A 32 9.88 9.86 9.28
N ARG A 33 8.89 9.01 9.12
CA ARG A 33 9.06 7.56 8.98
C ARG A 33 8.44 7.14 7.66
N MET A 34 9.17 6.38 6.87
CA MET A 34 8.70 5.83 5.60
C MET A 34 9.00 4.34 5.58
N SER A 35 7.99 3.55 5.29
CA SER A 35 8.09 2.11 5.17
C SER A 35 6.83 1.56 4.52
N THR A 36 6.91 0.38 3.94
CA THR A 36 5.74 -0.43 3.57
C THR A 36 5.27 -1.24 4.79
N PRO A 37 3.97 -1.41 5.01
CA PRO A 37 3.48 -2.30 6.07
C PRO A 37 3.79 -3.75 5.72
N VAL A 38 4.13 -4.58 6.71
CA VAL A 38 4.32 -6.03 6.50
C VAL A 38 3.09 -6.77 6.98
N PHE A 39 2.72 -6.62 8.24
CA PHE A 39 1.55 -7.24 8.86
C PHE A 39 0.69 -6.20 9.59
N GLU A 40 -0.54 -6.58 9.93
CA GLU A 40 -1.48 -5.67 10.63
C GLU A 40 -0.99 -5.28 12.03
N ASP A 41 -0.27 -6.14 12.72
CA ASP A 41 0.35 -5.87 14.02
C ASP A 41 1.71 -5.14 13.90
N GLY A 42 2.24 -5.00 12.68
CA GLY A 42 3.52 -4.37 12.41
C GLY A 42 3.57 -2.87 12.75
N PRO A 43 4.76 -2.35 13.13
CA PRO A 43 4.90 -0.96 13.60
C PRO A 43 4.50 0.09 12.57
N THR A 44 4.62 -0.17 11.28
CA THR A 44 4.23 0.77 10.22
C THR A 44 2.71 0.89 10.14
N TRP A 45 1.98 -0.23 10.10
CA TRP A 45 0.52 -0.22 10.05
C TRP A 45 -0.07 0.32 11.36
N GLN A 46 0.48 -0.09 12.49
CA GLN A 46 0.07 0.44 13.80
C GLN A 46 0.31 1.95 13.92
N ALA A 47 1.35 2.49 13.28
CA ALA A 47 1.58 3.93 13.25
C ALA A 47 0.54 4.66 12.37
N TRP A 48 0.10 4.05 11.26
CA TRP A 48 -1.01 4.54 10.46
C TRP A 48 -2.32 4.57 11.25
N LEU A 49 -2.67 3.46 11.91
CA LEU A 49 -3.90 3.36 12.70
C LEU A 49 -3.94 4.32 13.89
N LYS A 50 -2.77 4.61 14.51
CA LYS A 50 -2.64 5.49 15.68
C LYS A 50 -2.31 6.93 15.31
N ALA A 51 -2.33 7.29 14.03
CA ALA A 51 -2.14 8.68 13.61
C ALA A 51 -3.32 9.55 14.06
N ASP A 52 -3.04 10.79 14.41
CA ASP A 52 -4.08 11.76 14.78
C ASP A 52 -4.87 12.24 13.55
N THR A 53 -4.21 12.25 12.39
CA THR A 53 -4.83 12.54 11.10
C THR A 53 -4.26 11.58 10.06
N ARG A 54 -5.13 10.86 9.38
CA ARG A 54 -4.80 9.97 8.26
C ARG A 54 -5.17 10.64 6.95
N MET A 55 -4.23 10.71 6.02
CA MET A 55 -4.37 11.42 4.75
C MET A 55 -4.24 10.43 3.59
N GLU A 56 -5.17 10.50 2.64
CA GLU A 56 -5.07 9.81 1.36
C GLU A 56 -5.17 10.81 0.20
N CYS A 57 -4.57 10.48 -0.95
CA CYS A 57 -4.59 11.35 -2.12
C CYS A 57 -5.81 11.02 -2.97
N PHE A 58 -6.75 11.94 -3.06
CA PHE A 58 -7.95 11.80 -3.88
C PHE A 58 -7.68 12.30 -5.30
N VAL A 59 -8.09 11.50 -6.26
CA VAL A 59 -8.09 11.84 -7.68
C VAL A 59 -9.50 12.16 -8.14
N THR A 60 -9.63 12.96 -9.19
CA THR A 60 -10.94 13.33 -9.76
C THR A 60 -11.13 12.61 -11.09
N CYS A 61 -12.24 11.90 -11.24
CA CYS A 61 -12.60 11.24 -12.49
C CYS A 61 -12.82 12.28 -13.60
N PRO A 62 -12.22 12.12 -14.79
CA PRO A 62 -12.43 13.07 -15.91
C PRO A 62 -13.82 12.97 -16.53
N HIS A 63 -14.55 11.87 -16.30
CA HIS A 63 -15.86 11.62 -16.91
C HIS A 63 -17.03 12.08 -16.03
N CYS A 64 -17.03 11.75 -14.73
CA CYS A 64 -18.15 12.09 -13.83
C CYS A 64 -17.76 13.10 -12.73
N HIS A 65 -16.51 13.51 -12.66
CA HIS A 65 -15.97 14.45 -11.68
C HIS A 65 -16.05 14.00 -10.21
N ALA A 66 -16.40 12.73 -9.96
CA ALA A 66 -16.34 12.16 -8.62
C ALA A 66 -14.89 12.02 -8.14
N GLU A 67 -14.68 12.19 -6.83
CA GLU A 67 -13.37 12.08 -6.21
C GLU A 67 -13.27 10.78 -5.41
N TRP A 68 -12.19 10.03 -5.63
CA TRP A 68 -11.94 8.75 -4.98
C TRP A 68 -10.43 8.46 -4.86
N THR A 69 -10.08 7.40 -4.16
CA THR A 69 -8.71 6.89 -4.04
C THR A 69 -8.56 5.59 -4.83
N TYR A 70 -7.38 5.32 -5.39
CA TYR A 70 -7.16 4.09 -6.16
C TYR A 70 -7.28 2.86 -5.28
N LYS A 71 -8.12 1.90 -5.74
CA LYS A 71 -8.32 0.57 -5.13
C LYS A 71 -8.00 -0.53 -6.13
N PHE A 72 -7.29 -1.56 -5.69
CA PHE A 72 -6.89 -2.67 -6.55
C PHE A 72 -8.09 -3.36 -7.21
N GLY A 73 -9.22 -3.54 -6.51
CA GLY A 73 -10.43 -4.18 -7.04
C GLY A 73 -11.05 -3.51 -8.27
N ARG A 74 -10.65 -2.26 -8.61
CA ARG A 74 -11.12 -1.52 -9.79
C ARG A 74 -10.20 -1.68 -11.01
N LEU A 75 -9.03 -2.28 -10.85
CA LEU A 75 -8.19 -2.73 -11.95
C LEU A 75 -8.78 -4.02 -12.52
N LYS A 76 -9.04 -4.07 -13.82
CA LYS A 76 -9.69 -5.19 -14.50
C LYS A 76 -8.87 -5.65 -15.70
N TRP A 77 -8.85 -6.95 -15.91
CA TRP A 77 -8.29 -7.63 -17.08
C TRP A 77 -9.12 -8.88 -17.36
N PRO A 78 -8.98 -9.55 -18.54
CA PRO A 78 -9.75 -10.75 -18.86
C PRO A 78 -9.53 -11.86 -17.83
N GLU A 79 -10.58 -12.60 -17.52
CA GLU A 79 -10.51 -13.76 -16.62
C GLU A 79 -9.62 -14.86 -17.24
N GLY A 80 -8.73 -15.45 -16.43
CA GLY A 80 -7.77 -16.47 -16.91
C GLY A 80 -6.65 -15.91 -17.79
N ALA A 81 -6.47 -14.59 -17.84
CA ALA A 81 -5.41 -13.98 -18.65
C ALA A 81 -4.01 -14.39 -18.15
N THR A 82 -3.09 -14.56 -19.08
CA THR A 82 -1.66 -14.64 -18.78
C THR A 82 -1.11 -13.25 -18.38
N GLU A 83 0.10 -13.22 -17.84
CA GLU A 83 0.80 -11.95 -17.50
C GLU A 83 0.87 -11.01 -18.71
N ASP A 84 1.25 -11.52 -19.89
CA ASP A 84 1.33 -10.74 -21.13
C ASP A 84 -0.03 -10.19 -21.56
N GLN A 85 -1.09 -10.98 -21.41
CA GLN A 85 -2.44 -10.54 -21.71
C GLN A 85 -2.92 -9.46 -20.74
N ALA A 86 -2.66 -9.63 -19.44
CA ALA A 86 -2.98 -8.64 -18.43
C ALA A 86 -2.18 -7.34 -18.64
N LEU A 87 -0.89 -7.46 -18.96
CA LEU A 87 -0.03 -6.33 -19.31
C LEU A 87 -0.61 -5.48 -20.45
N ALA A 88 -1.15 -6.14 -21.47
CA ALA A 88 -1.67 -5.49 -22.68
C ALA A 88 -3.10 -4.96 -22.51
N GLN A 89 -3.94 -5.59 -21.69
CA GLN A 89 -5.41 -5.39 -21.71
C GLN A 89 -5.97 -4.87 -20.37
N ALA A 90 -5.14 -4.69 -19.35
CA ALA A 90 -5.65 -4.19 -18.07
C ALA A 90 -6.16 -2.75 -18.19
N VAL A 91 -7.33 -2.51 -17.61
CA VAL A 91 -8.00 -1.21 -17.54
C VAL A 91 -8.41 -0.90 -16.10
N TYR A 92 -8.41 0.36 -15.75
CA TYR A 92 -8.94 0.81 -14.47
C TYR A 92 -10.35 1.40 -14.67
N LEU A 93 -11.30 1.02 -13.84
CA LEU A 93 -12.67 1.51 -13.90
C LEU A 93 -12.92 2.55 -12.81
N CYS A 94 -13.57 3.63 -13.15
CA CYS A 94 -14.02 4.64 -12.18
C CYS A 94 -14.89 4.00 -11.10
N GLU A 95 -14.73 4.43 -9.85
CA GLU A 95 -15.50 3.93 -8.70
C GLU A 95 -17.00 4.19 -8.82
N GLU A 96 -17.40 5.31 -9.46
CA GLU A 96 -18.77 5.80 -9.48
C GLU A 96 -19.50 5.60 -10.83
N CYS A 97 -18.81 5.77 -11.96
CA CYS A 97 -19.45 5.71 -13.27
C CYS A 97 -18.98 4.54 -14.15
N ASP A 98 -18.10 3.70 -13.66
CA ASP A 98 -17.49 2.56 -14.38
C ASP A 98 -16.80 2.93 -15.70
N ALA A 99 -16.62 4.21 -16.01
CA ALA A 99 -15.87 4.63 -17.18
C ALA A 99 -14.42 4.13 -17.11
N VAL A 100 -13.88 3.73 -18.26
CA VAL A 100 -12.49 3.29 -18.38
C VAL A 100 -11.58 4.51 -18.22
N ILE A 101 -10.63 4.40 -17.31
CA ILE A 101 -9.56 5.37 -17.07
C ILE A 101 -8.33 4.93 -17.87
N SER A 102 -7.98 5.70 -18.88
CA SER A 102 -6.78 5.47 -19.67
C SER A 102 -5.51 5.88 -18.91
N GLU A 103 -4.32 5.49 -19.41
CA GLU A 103 -3.05 5.95 -18.84
C GLU A 103 -2.88 7.49 -18.98
N ALA A 104 -3.45 8.09 -20.01
CA ALA A 104 -3.43 9.53 -20.20
C ALA A 104 -4.33 10.23 -19.15
N ASP A 105 -5.55 9.71 -18.94
CA ASP A 105 -6.45 10.19 -17.88
C ASP A 105 -5.80 10.06 -16.51
N ARG A 106 -5.19 8.89 -16.23
CA ARG A 106 -4.48 8.65 -14.97
C ARG A 106 -3.36 9.65 -14.76
N ALA A 107 -2.56 9.95 -15.78
CA ALA A 107 -1.47 10.92 -15.68
C ALA A 107 -1.99 12.33 -15.32
N GLU A 108 -3.14 12.74 -15.88
CA GLU A 108 -3.78 14.02 -15.55
C GLU A 108 -4.37 14.00 -14.13
N MET A 109 -5.05 12.91 -13.76
CA MET A 109 -5.61 12.71 -12.43
C MET A 109 -4.54 12.77 -11.35
N LEU A 110 -3.34 12.20 -11.60
CA LEU A 110 -2.22 12.24 -10.67
C LEU A 110 -1.66 13.65 -10.50
N ARG A 111 -1.61 14.47 -11.55
CA ARG A 111 -1.17 15.88 -11.46
C ARG A 111 -2.12 16.73 -10.63
N SER A 112 -3.40 16.40 -10.65
CA SER A 112 -4.46 17.14 -9.97
C SER A 112 -4.87 16.55 -8.61
N CYS A 113 -4.24 15.47 -8.16
CA CYS A 113 -4.64 14.79 -6.93
C CYS A 113 -4.54 15.71 -5.69
N ARG A 114 -5.44 15.50 -4.72
CA ARG A 114 -5.54 16.30 -3.50
C ARG A 114 -5.48 15.43 -2.26
N TRP A 115 -4.61 15.79 -1.33
CA TRP A 115 -4.57 15.16 -0.02
C TRP A 115 -5.78 15.56 0.82
N LYS A 116 -6.55 14.57 1.25
CA LYS A 116 -7.69 14.77 2.15
C LYS A 116 -7.57 13.88 3.37
N ALA A 117 -8.04 14.38 4.50
CA ALA A 117 -8.14 13.58 5.71
C ALA A 117 -9.29 12.57 5.56
N VAL A 118 -8.96 11.28 5.65
CA VAL A 118 -9.95 10.20 5.67
C VAL A 118 -10.37 9.85 7.10
N ASP A 119 -9.54 10.26 8.06
CA ASP A 119 -9.84 10.17 9.49
C ASP A 119 -9.02 11.19 10.26
N THR A 120 -9.64 11.84 11.25
CA THR A 120 -8.97 12.85 12.07
C THR A 120 -9.65 13.04 13.43
N ASN A 121 -8.84 13.21 14.47
CA ASN A 121 -9.30 13.67 15.79
C ASN A 121 -9.08 15.18 16.01
N GLY A 122 -8.78 15.92 14.93
CA GLY A 122 -8.49 17.35 14.95
C GLY A 122 -7.04 17.73 15.28
N SER A 123 -6.22 16.79 15.74
CA SER A 123 -4.81 17.01 16.01
C SER A 123 -3.94 16.79 14.77
N ARG A 124 -2.89 17.59 14.63
CA ARG A 124 -1.88 17.47 13.58
C ARG A 124 -0.50 17.07 14.12
N ARG A 125 -0.42 16.52 15.31
CA ARG A 125 0.87 16.12 15.89
C ARG A 125 1.46 14.89 15.20
N ARG A 126 0.60 13.97 14.80
CA ARG A 126 0.97 12.75 14.05
C ARG A 126 0.10 12.66 12.82
N ILE A 127 0.66 13.00 11.69
CA ILE A 127 -0.01 12.89 10.40
C ILE A 127 0.58 11.69 9.68
N ALA A 128 -0.27 10.82 9.17
CA ALA A 128 0.13 9.69 8.33
C ALA A 128 -0.41 9.86 6.91
N PHE A 129 0.39 9.46 5.94
CA PHE A 129 0.07 9.48 4.51
C PHE A 129 0.19 8.07 3.96
N ARG A 130 -0.74 7.66 3.10
CA ARG A 130 -0.68 6.37 2.41
C ARG A 130 -0.77 6.59 0.90
N LEU A 131 0.11 5.90 0.18
CA LEU A 131 0.11 5.81 -1.27
C LEU A 131 0.37 4.35 -1.67
N ASN A 132 -0.32 3.88 -2.67
CA ASN A 132 -0.07 2.59 -3.32
C ASN A 132 0.55 2.81 -4.72
N VAL A 133 0.85 1.72 -5.42
CA VAL A 133 1.50 1.75 -6.74
C VAL A 133 0.73 2.55 -7.79
N PHE A 134 -0.59 2.64 -7.69
CA PHE A 134 -1.40 3.41 -8.64
C PHE A 134 -1.04 4.90 -8.72
N TYR A 135 -0.40 5.43 -7.70
CA TYR A 135 0.10 6.82 -7.68
C TYR A 135 1.50 6.97 -8.29
N SER A 136 2.13 5.88 -8.71
CA SER A 136 3.43 5.93 -9.39
C SER A 136 3.25 6.34 -10.86
N PRO A 137 3.87 7.41 -11.34
CA PRO A 137 3.82 7.78 -12.76
C PRO A 137 4.69 6.87 -13.66
N TRP A 138 5.52 6.03 -13.05
CA TRP A 138 6.45 5.15 -13.78
C TRP A 138 5.92 3.73 -13.99
N VAL A 139 4.91 3.31 -13.22
CA VAL A 139 4.33 1.97 -13.30
C VAL A 139 3.00 2.04 -14.02
N ARG A 140 2.83 1.27 -15.08
CA ARG A 140 1.60 1.23 -15.88
C ARG A 140 0.55 0.33 -15.24
N LEU A 141 -0.72 0.54 -15.56
CA LEU A 141 -1.82 -0.30 -15.07
C LEU A 141 -1.64 -1.77 -15.45
N GLY A 142 -1.17 -2.04 -16.68
CA GLY A 142 -0.87 -3.38 -17.13
C GLY A 142 0.23 -4.07 -16.33
N GLU A 143 1.27 -3.33 -15.92
CA GLU A 143 2.36 -3.88 -15.09
C GLU A 143 1.85 -4.25 -13.69
N ILE A 144 0.91 -3.48 -13.14
CA ILE A 144 0.27 -3.81 -11.85
C ILE A 144 -0.53 -5.11 -11.97
N ALA A 145 -1.28 -5.27 -13.08
CA ALA A 145 -2.07 -6.46 -13.34
C ALA A 145 -1.17 -7.71 -13.56
N ALA A 146 -0.13 -7.60 -14.41
CA ALA A 146 0.81 -8.67 -14.66
C ALA A 146 1.52 -9.12 -13.37
N ASN A 147 2.03 -8.17 -12.59
CA ASN A 147 2.68 -8.49 -11.32
C ASN A 147 1.71 -9.10 -10.29
N SER A 148 0.42 -8.74 -10.34
CA SER A 148 -0.59 -9.42 -9.52
C SER A 148 -0.72 -10.90 -9.88
N ILE A 149 -0.75 -11.24 -11.19
CA ILE A 149 -0.82 -12.63 -11.66
C ILE A 149 0.45 -13.39 -11.26
N GLU A 150 1.63 -12.84 -11.56
CA GLU A 150 2.91 -13.41 -11.14
C GLU A 150 2.94 -13.70 -9.64
N SER A 151 2.39 -12.80 -8.84
CA SER A 151 2.37 -12.93 -7.38
C SER A 151 1.58 -14.12 -6.87
N GLU A 152 0.67 -14.69 -7.65
CA GLU A 152 -0.10 -15.88 -7.28
C GLU A 152 0.72 -17.16 -7.33
N SER A 153 1.90 -17.15 -7.96
CA SER A 153 2.78 -18.31 -8.10
C SER A 153 3.49 -18.73 -6.80
N ALA A 154 3.64 -17.83 -5.84
CA ALA A 154 4.28 -18.12 -4.56
C ALA A 154 3.81 -17.16 -3.44
N PRO A 155 3.65 -17.66 -2.20
CA PRO A 155 3.20 -16.87 -1.06
C PRO A 155 4.05 -15.62 -0.77
N GLU A 156 5.36 -15.73 -0.93
CA GLU A 156 6.28 -14.61 -0.72
C GLU A 156 6.09 -13.50 -1.76
N LEU A 157 5.81 -13.88 -3.01
CA LEU A 157 5.51 -12.92 -4.07
C LEU A 157 4.17 -12.25 -3.81
N ARG A 158 3.16 -13.02 -3.36
CA ARG A 158 1.85 -12.49 -2.97
C ARG A 158 1.96 -11.49 -1.82
N GLN A 159 2.70 -11.85 -0.78
CA GLN A 159 2.96 -10.95 0.34
C GLN A 159 3.67 -9.67 -0.13
N ASN A 160 4.70 -9.80 -0.98
CA ASN A 160 5.41 -8.65 -1.51
C ASN A 160 4.50 -7.74 -2.35
N PHE A 161 3.63 -8.31 -3.18
CA PHE A 161 2.66 -7.55 -3.96
C PHE A 161 1.73 -6.75 -3.06
N ILE A 162 1.11 -7.38 -2.06
CA ILE A 162 0.21 -6.70 -1.12
C ILE A 162 0.95 -5.61 -0.34
N ASN A 163 2.12 -5.90 0.20
CA ASN A 163 2.85 -4.97 1.04
C ASN A 163 3.48 -3.81 0.25
N SER A 164 4.19 -4.11 -0.85
CA SER A 164 5.03 -3.14 -1.54
C SER A 164 4.30 -2.42 -2.67
N TRP A 165 3.35 -3.11 -3.34
CA TRP A 165 2.60 -2.50 -4.44
C TRP A 165 1.30 -1.87 -3.96
N LEU A 166 0.53 -2.57 -3.12
CA LEU A 166 -0.74 -2.04 -2.63
C LEU A 166 -0.60 -1.18 -1.36
N ALA A 167 0.57 -1.18 -0.72
CA ALA A 167 0.82 -0.52 0.56
C ALA A 167 -0.20 -0.95 1.64
N GLU A 168 -0.52 -2.25 1.64
CA GLU A 168 -1.46 -2.88 2.57
C GLU A 168 -0.75 -3.95 3.42
N PRO A 169 -1.18 -4.16 4.66
CA PRO A 169 -0.63 -5.23 5.48
C PRO A 169 -1.12 -6.59 4.99
N TYR A 170 -0.22 -7.58 4.99
CA TYR A 170 -0.58 -8.96 4.71
C TYR A 170 -1.38 -9.55 5.89
N LYS A 171 -2.52 -10.19 5.62
CA LYS A 171 -3.44 -10.63 6.66
C LYS A 171 -2.99 -11.94 7.31
N GLU A 172 -3.33 -12.13 8.58
CA GLU A 172 -3.01 -13.35 9.34
C GLU A 172 -3.63 -14.61 8.73
N ILE A 173 -4.81 -14.51 8.13
CA ILE A 173 -5.49 -15.64 7.46
C ILE A 173 -4.66 -16.13 6.27
N ASP A 174 -4.16 -15.21 5.45
CA ASP A 174 -3.31 -15.56 4.31
C ASP A 174 -2.01 -16.23 4.79
N ARG A 175 -1.43 -15.73 5.89
CA ARG A 175 -0.24 -16.29 6.54
C ARG A 175 -0.43 -17.71 7.07
N GLN A 176 -1.61 -18.05 7.56
CA GLN A 176 -1.93 -19.41 8.03
C GLN A 176 -2.15 -20.38 6.88
N MET A 177 -2.78 -19.95 5.79
CA MET A 177 -2.97 -20.75 4.57
C MET A 177 -1.62 -21.12 3.95
N ASP A 178 -0.67 -20.18 3.86
CA ASP A 178 0.67 -20.40 3.33
C ASP A 178 1.45 -21.44 4.17
N ARG A 179 1.37 -21.37 5.50
CA ARG A 179 1.98 -22.36 6.38
C ARG A 179 1.36 -23.76 6.20
N GLY A 180 0.06 -23.85 5.99
CA GLY A 180 -0.64 -25.11 5.70
C GLY A 180 -0.19 -25.74 4.38
N ALA A 181 0.00 -24.95 3.34
CA ALA A 181 0.47 -25.42 2.04
C ALA A 181 1.91 -25.99 2.10
N THR A 182 2.79 -25.38 2.89
CA THR A 182 4.18 -25.84 3.07
C THR A 182 4.26 -27.20 3.78
N PHE A 183 3.34 -27.50 4.70
CA PHE A 183 3.30 -28.81 5.39
C PHE A 183 2.82 -29.95 4.47
N LEU A 184 2.01 -29.66 3.45
CA LEU A 184 1.49 -30.69 2.53
C LEU A 184 2.52 -31.11 1.46
N HIS A 185 3.59 -30.34 1.23
CA HIS A 185 4.65 -30.68 0.27
C HIS A 185 5.89 -31.35 0.92
N GLY A 186 5.90 -31.51 2.23
CA GLY A 186 7.04 -32.10 2.98
C GLY A 186 6.97 -33.61 3.28
N GLU A 187 5.85 -34.29 2.94
CA GLU A 187 5.69 -35.72 3.17
C GLU A 187 5.64 -36.51 1.86
N GLY A 188 6.76 -36.53 1.14
CA GLY A 188 6.91 -37.26 -0.12
C GLY A 188 8.36 -37.49 -0.49
N SER A 189 9.13 -38.20 0.37
CA SER A 189 10.42 -38.80 -0.01
C SER A 189 10.69 -40.02 0.88
#